data_93c09c829a581783228d853f957ad4de
#
_entry.id   93c09c829a581783228d853f957ad4de
#
_cell.length_a   1.000
_cell.length_b   1.000
_cell.length_c   1.000
_cell.angle_alpha   90.00
_cell.angle_beta   90.00
_cell.angle_gamma   90.00
#
_symmetry.space_group_name_H-M   'P 1'
#
loop_
_entity.id
_entity.type
_entity.pdbx_description
1 polymer ?
#
loop_
_entity_poly.entity_id
_entity_poly.type
_entity_poly.pdbx_seq_one_letter_code
_entity_poly.pdbx_strand_id
1 'polypeptide(L)'
;MDMFATTERFYDDSKTRCRIVSRSPGGGGINVARNLQRLGLKVMAVYPAGGHHGDLLENMLRQEGLPAMRVPIDCETTQNIALSESATGKNLHLVFPGAVLTRPEWQACQDAIEKLQPGPRMLVISGSLPPEIPTDFFAQVIRQCHQQGVKVVLDTSGPALQHALDAGVYLAKLNREDFTAQGYGGEDTPQARIRMMRQMVVNGMAEHLVLTLGPNGALLASRSGECLHVRPPPVTVVSHAGAGDSFVSVMTCKLFQNHPVAEAFAYGVAAAAAAISTPGNQLEDLDWLEEVYRGVKVEAL
;
A
#
# COMPACT_ATOMS: atom_id res chain seq x y z
N MET A 1 8.93 9.87 3.00
CA MET A 1 8.68 10.44 4.34
C MET A 1 7.47 11.36 4.26
N ASP A 2 6.62 11.42 5.29
CA ASP A 2 5.40 12.23 5.29
C ASP A 2 5.48 13.34 6.33
N MET A 3 5.08 14.56 5.94
CA MET A 3 4.94 15.70 6.82
C MET A 3 3.45 16.08 6.93
N PHE A 4 2.97 16.17 8.14
CA PHE A 4 1.60 16.61 8.45
C PHE A 4 1.65 18.05 8.92
N ALA A 5 0.86 18.90 8.29
CA ALA A 5 0.77 20.30 8.63
C ALA A 5 -0.69 20.76 8.65
N THR A 6 -0.95 21.87 9.34
CA THR A 6 -2.29 22.48 9.42
C THR A 6 -2.20 23.96 9.12
N THR A 7 -3.27 24.49 8.53
CA THR A 7 -3.52 25.91 8.34
C THR A 7 -4.94 26.26 8.76
N GLU A 8 -5.22 27.50 9.03
CA GLU A 8 -6.59 27.97 9.27
C GLU A 8 -7.41 27.92 7.98
N ARG A 9 -6.86 28.43 6.88
CA ARG A 9 -7.50 28.48 5.54
C ARG A 9 -6.47 28.38 4.43
N PHE A 10 -6.86 27.74 3.32
CA PHE A 10 -6.11 27.79 2.06
C PHE A 10 -6.40 29.10 1.33
N TYR A 11 -5.35 29.72 0.79
CA TYR A 11 -5.43 30.94 -0.01
C TYR A 11 -4.83 30.67 -1.40
N ASP A 12 -5.58 30.96 -2.45
CA ASP A 12 -5.19 30.70 -3.84
C ASP A 12 -4.26 31.78 -4.39
N ASP A 13 -4.38 33.02 -3.88
CA ASP A 13 -3.73 34.25 -4.37
C ASP A 13 -2.69 34.84 -3.42
N SER A 14 -2.46 34.21 -2.26
CA SER A 14 -1.58 34.71 -1.23
C SER A 14 -0.87 33.58 -0.46
N LYS A 15 0.03 33.96 0.45
CA LYS A 15 0.79 33.00 1.25
C LYS A 15 -0.10 32.31 2.28
N THR A 16 -0.25 31.01 2.18
CA THR A 16 -0.83 30.18 3.21
C THR A 16 0.20 29.87 4.28
N ARG A 17 -0.03 30.32 5.52
CA ARG A 17 0.86 30.07 6.66
C ARG A 17 0.46 28.75 7.32
N CYS A 18 1.38 27.80 7.36
CA CYS A 18 1.15 26.47 7.90
C CYS A 18 1.98 26.24 9.17
N ARG A 19 1.43 25.43 10.07
CA ARG A 19 2.12 24.89 11.24
C ARG A 19 2.36 23.40 11.02
N ILE A 20 3.62 22.98 11.13
CA ILE A 20 3.97 21.55 11.12
C ILE A 20 3.40 20.92 12.41
N VAL A 21 2.63 19.84 12.25
CA VAL A 21 2.06 19.07 13.35
C VAL A 21 2.99 17.91 13.70
N SER A 22 3.38 17.13 12.69
CA SER A 22 4.26 15.98 12.88
C SER A 22 5.00 15.60 11.60
N ARG A 23 5.99 14.73 11.74
CA ARG A 23 6.61 13.99 10.66
C ARG A 23 6.49 12.50 10.98
N SER A 24 6.35 11.67 9.96
CA SER A 24 6.21 10.23 10.10
C SER A 24 7.04 9.53 9.02
N PRO A 25 7.62 8.37 9.29
CA PRO A 25 8.06 7.49 8.22
C PRO A 25 6.90 7.30 7.24
N GLY A 26 7.18 7.34 5.95
CA GLY A 26 6.16 7.22 4.91
C GLY A 26 6.70 6.50 3.69
N GLY A 27 5.78 6.20 2.77
CA GLY A 27 5.98 5.33 1.63
C GLY A 27 5.28 3.98 1.85
N GLY A 28 4.57 3.49 0.82
CA GLY A 28 3.69 2.33 0.94
C GLY A 28 4.36 1.13 1.62
N GLY A 29 5.53 0.69 1.12
CA GLY A 29 6.24 -0.44 1.70
C GLY A 29 6.64 -0.25 3.17
N ILE A 30 7.05 0.96 3.56
CA ILE A 30 7.39 1.30 4.95
C ILE A 30 6.12 1.27 5.82
N ASN A 31 5.03 1.85 5.36
CA ASN A 31 3.76 1.85 6.09
C ASN A 31 3.24 0.42 6.31
N VAL A 32 3.33 -0.43 5.27
CA VAL A 32 2.98 -1.84 5.37
C VAL A 32 3.87 -2.56 6.39
N ALA A 33 5.19 -2.35 6.35
CA ALA A 33 6.11 -2.98 7.29
C ALA A 33 5.81 -2.58 8.75
N ARG A 34 5.55 -1.29 9.01
CA ARG A 34 5.17 -0.76 10.32
C ARG A 34 3.88 -1.40 10.84
N ASN A 35 2.85 -1.49 9.99
CA ASN A 35 1.59 -2.13 10.37
C ASN A 35 1.77 -3.64 10.63
N LEU A 36 2.52 -4.35 9.78
CA LEU A 36 2.80 -5.78 9.97
C LEU A 36 3.57 -6.05 11.27
N GLN A 37 4.52 -5.18 11.65
CA GLN A 37 5.22 -5.28 12.92
C GLN A 37 4.26 -5.11 14.11
N ARG A 38 3.33 -4.13 14.05
CA ARG A 38 2.30 -3.94 15.08
C ARG A 38 1.35 -5.12 15.20
N LEU A 39 1.08 -5.80 14.10
CA LEU A 39 0.31 -7.05 14.06
C LEU A 39 1.11 -8.27 14.54
N GLY A 40 2.33 -8.07 15.04
CA GLY A 40 3.16 -9.12 15.65
C GLY A 40 3.96 -9.97 14.68
N LEU A 41 4.03 -9.59 13.40
CA LEU A 41 4.86 -10.32 12.44
C LEU A 41 6.34 -9.87 12.50
N LYS A 42 7.24 -10.81 12.21
CA LYS A 42 8.65 -10.49 11.95
C LYS A 42 8.78 -9.96 10.54
N VAL A 43 9.19 -8.70 10.40
CA VAL A 43 9.30 -8.00 9.13
C VAL A 43 10.69 -7.39 8.95
N MET A 44 11.06 -7.15 7.70
CA MET A 44 12.21 -6.37 7.30
C MET A 44 11.75 -5.39 6.21
N ALA A 45 11.90 -4.09 6.44
CA ALA A 45 11.70 -3.09 5.40
C ALA A 45 12.99 -2.91 4.60
N VAL A 46 12.92 -2.99 3.27
CA VAL A 46 14.04 -2.65 2.37
C VAL A 46 13.61 -1.42 1.57
N TYR A 47 14.41 -0.35 1.61
CA TYR A 47 14.04 0.91 0.99
C TYR A 47 15.27 1.73 0.56
N PRO A 48 15.22 2.41 -0.62
CA PRO A 48 16.24 3.37 -1.01
C PRO A 48 16.05 4.68 -0.23
N ALA A 49 17.13 5.24 0.31
CA ALA A 49 17.09 6.54 0.96
C ALA A 49 18.44 7.23 0.97
N GLY A 50 18.44 8.57 0.78
CA GLY A 50 19.61 9.43 0.76
C GLY A 50 19.32 10.80 1.34
N GLY A 51 20.38 11.58 1.58
CA GLY A 51 20.33 12.94 2.11
C GLY A 51 19.80 13.03 3.54
N HIS A 52 19.47 14.25 3.96
CA HIS A 52 19.00 14.54 5.33
C HIS A 52 17.66 13.87 5.66
N HIS A 53 16.73 13.82 4.69
CA HIS A 53 15.45 13.14 4.90
C HIS A 53 15.65 11.63 5.00
N GLY A 54 16.64 11.06 4.28
CA GLY A 54 16.99 9.64 4.42
C GLY A 54 17.53 9.32 5.80
N ASP A 55 18.41 10.17 6.35
CA ASP A 55 18.94 10.01 7.70
C ASP A 55 17.84 10.16 8.77
N LEU A 56 16.95 11.14 8.58
CA LEU A 56 15.81 11.34 9.46
C LEU A 56 14.87 10.13 9.44
N LEU A 57 14.55 9.62 8.25
CA LEU A 57 13.71 8.44 8.06
C LEU A 57 14.30 7.21 8.77
N GLU A 58 15.58 6.94 8.56
CA GLU A 58 16.29 5.83 9.21
C GLU A 58 16.26 5.94 10.74
N ASN A 59 16.50 7.16 11.27
CA ASN A 59 16.43 7.41 12.71
C ASN A 59 15.03 7.17 13.28
N MET A 60 13.98 7.60 12.58
CA MET A 60 12.59 7.38 13.00
C MET A 60 12.25 5.88 13.01
N LEU A 61 12.62 5.14 11.97
CA LEU A 61 12.40 3.69 11.91
C LEU A 61 13.14 2.94 13.01
N ARG A 62 14.36 3.38 13.32
CA ARG A 62 15.15 2.83 14.44
C ARG A 62 14.50 3.11 15.79
N GLN A 63 13.94 4.30 16.00
CA GLN A 63 13.21 4.65 17.23
C GLN A 63 11.93 3.81 17.39
N GLU A 64 11.26 3.46 16.30
CA GLU A 64 10.11 2.55 16.31
C GLU A 64 10.52 1.07 16.47
N GLY A 65 11.81 0.76 16.45
CA GLY A 65 12.32 -0.62 16.54
C GLY A 65 11.97 -1.47 15.31
N LEU A 66 11.68 -0.86 14.16
CA LEU A 66 11.40 -1.58 12.93
C LEU A 66 12.71 -2.10 12.31
N PRO A 67 12.89 -3.41 12.11
CA PRO A 67 14.00 -3.93 11.33
C PRO A 67 13.94 -3.37 9.90
N ALA A 68 14.97 -2.66 9.50
CA ALA A 68 14.99 -1.96 8.22
C ALA A 68 16.39 -1.97 7.61
N MET A 69 16.46 -2.18 6.30
CA MET A 69 17.66 -2.13 5.49
C MET A 69 17.57 -0.95 4.53
N ARG A 70 18.34 0.09 4.80
CA ARG A 70 18.51 1.23 3.89
C ARG A 70 19.44 0.83 2.76
N VAL A 71 19.03 1.07 1.52
CA VAL A 71 19.89 1.06 0.35
C VAL A 71 20.29 2.51 0.09
N PRO A 72 21.58 2.88 0.23
CA PRO A 72 22.02 4.27 0.04
C PRO A 72 21.79 4.73 -1.41
N ILE A 73 21.30 5.95 -1.55
CA ILE A 73 21.17 6.67 -2.82
C ILE A 73 21.76 8.08 -2.69
N ASP A 74 22.23 8.65 -3.80
CA ASP A 74 22.84 9.99 -3.81
C ASP A 74 21.79 11.10 -3.68
N CYS A 75 20.58 10.87 -4.24
CA CYS A 75 19.49 11.84 -4.19
C CYS A 75 18.86 11.96 -2.79
N GLU A 76 18.30 13.13 -2.52
CA GLU A 76 17.50 13.39 -1.31
C GLU A 76 16.24 12.54 -1.30
N THR A 77 15.93 11.91 -0.18
CA THR A 77 14.67 11.18 0.02
C THR A 77 13.47 12.13 -0.07
N THR A 78 12.50 11.79 -0.88
CA THR A 78 11.30 12.60 -1.11
C THR A 78 10.45 12.73 0.16
N GLN A 79 9.90 13.94 0.38
CA GLN A 79 8.96 14.22 1.45
C GLN A 79 7.60 14.63 0.86
N ASN A 80 6.55 13.89 1.19
CA ASN A 80 5.18 14.27 0.89
C ASN A 80 4.61 15.15 2.00
N ILE A 81 3.59 15.96 1.66
CA ILE A 81 2.97 16.89 2.60
C ILE A 81 1.46 16.64 2.64
N ALA A 82 0.94 16.30 3.80
CA ALA A 82 -0.49 16.28 4.09
C ALA A 82 -0.85 17.58 4.83
N LEU A 83 -1.67 18.41 4.22
CA LEU A 83 -2.05 19.71 4.75
C LEU A 83 -3.56 19.76 5.01
N SER A 84 -3.95 20.04 6.26
CA SER A 84 -5.35 20.13 6.69
C SER A 84 -5.74 21.59 6.94
N GLU A 85 -6.92 21.98 6.45
CA GLU A 85 -7.54 23.28 6.70
C GLU A 85 -8.54 23.16 7.86
N SER A 86 -8.29 23.87 8.95
CA SER A 86 -9.12 23.76 10.15
C SER A 86 -10.50 24.44 10.02
N ALA A 87 -10.61 25.48 9.18
CA ALA A 87 -11.86 26.23 8.99
C ALA A 87 -12.96 25.44 8.26
N THR A 88 -12.58 24.57 7.31
CA THR A 88 -13.53 23.85 6.45
C THR A 88 -13.40 22.33 6.52
N GLY A 89 -12.33 21.80 7.15
CA GLY A 89 -12.00 20.38 7.17
C GLY A 89 -11.45 19.85 5.86
N LYS A 90 -11.11 20.72 4.89
CA LYS A 90 -10.48 20.31 3.65
C LYS A 90 -9.07 19.76 3.89
N ASN A 91 -8.71 18.74 3.13
CA ASN A 91 -7.39 18.16 3.15
C ASN A 91 -6.77 18.24 1.76
N LEU A 92 -5.47 18.56 1.71
CA LEU A 92 -4.64 18.57 0.51
C LEU A 92 -3.45 17.65 0.73
N HIS A 93 -3.26 16.70 -0.17
CA HIS A 93 -2.13 15.79 -0.12
C HIS A 93 -1.21 16.05 -1.30
N LEU A 94 -0.04 16.64 -1.03
CA LEU A 94 0.99 16.93 -2.01
C LEU A 94 1.96 15.75 -2.06
N VAL A 95 1.90 15.02 -3.16
CA VAL A 95 2.77 13.87 -3.43
C VAL A 95 3.79 14.29 -4.47
N PHE A 96 5.05 14.11 -4.14
CA PHE A 96 6.15 14.43 -5.04
C PHE A 96 6.68 13.16 -5.71
N PRO A 97 7.19 13.27 -6.94
CA PRO A 97 7.88 12.16 -7.59
C PRO A 97 8.98 11.60 -6.69
N GLY A 98 9.17 10.29 -6.72
CA GLY A 98 10.28 9.64 -6.04
C GLY A 98 11.64 10.16 -6.53
N ALA A 99 12.69 9.95 -5.74
CA ALA A 99 14.05 10.27 -6.13
C ALA A 99 14.43 9.52 -7.42
N VAL A 100 15.15 10.18 -8.32
CA VAL A 100 15.73 9.54 -9.51
C VAL A 100 16.88 8.68 -9.05
N LEU A 101 16.80 7.37 -9.29
CA LEU A 101 17.83 6.40 -8.93
C LEU A 101 18.70 6.07 -10.16
N THR A 102 20.00 6.04 -9.96
CA THR A 102 20.93 5.52 -10.93
C THR A 102 20.79 3.99 -11.07
N ARG A 103 21.29 3.44 -12.19
CA ARG A 103 21.24 1.99 -12.40
C ARG A 103 21.90 1.18 -11.26
N PRO A 104 23.09 1.52 -10.75
CA PRO A 104 23.67 0.81 -9.60
C PRO A 104 22.79 0.86 -8.35
N GLU A 105 22.11 1.98 -8.07
CA GLU A 105 21.27 2.15 -6.88
C GLU A 105 20.02 1.27 -6.92
N TRP A 106 19.26 1.27 -8.03
CA TRP A 106 18.08 0.41 -8.09
C TRP A 106 18.45 -1.09 -8.21
N GLN A 107 19.61 -1.43 -8.84
CA GLN A 107 20.13 -2.79 -8.80
C GLN A 107 20.52 -3.21 -7.37
N ALA A 108 21.11 -2.30 -6.59
CA ALA A 108 21.40 -2.57 -5.18
C ALA A 108 20.15 -2.86 -4.35
N CYS A 109 18.99 -2.26 -4.69
CA CYS A 109 17.72 -2.60 -4.06
C CYS A 109 17.31 -4.06 -4.38
N GLN A 110 17.46 -4.49 -5.61
CA GLN A 110 17.19 -5.87 -6.02
C GLN A 110 18.12 -6.85 -5.32
N ASP A 111 19.42 -6.57 -5.32
CA ASP A 111 20.44 -7.34 -4.62
C ASP A 111 20.19 -7.46 -3.12
N ALA A 112 19.72 -6.37 -2.50
CA ALA A 112 19.40 -6.35 -1.08
C ALA A 112 18.27 -7.32 -0.74
N ILE A 113 17.24 -7.41 -1.58
CA ILE A 113 16.13 -8.36 -1.42
C ILE A 113 16.63 -9.80 -1.60
N GLU A 114 17.45 -10.05 -2.62
CA GLU A 114 17.99 -11.37 -2.93
C GLU A 114 18.87 -11.94 -1.81
N LYS A 115 19.65 -11.07 -1.18
CA LYS A 115 20.59 -11.43 -0.12
C LYS A 115 19.99 -11.58 1.27
N LEU A 116 18.67 -11.35 1.44
CA LEU A 116 18.01 -11.53 2.75
C LEU A 116 18.15 -12.98 3.24
N GLN A 117 18.67 -13.11 4.47
CA GLN A 117 18.81 -14.42 5.14
C GLN A 117 18.23 -14.35 6.56
N PRO A 118 17.32 -15.24 6.94
CA PRO A 118 16.65 -16.22 6.07
C PRO A 118 15.78 -15.52 5.01
N GLY A 119 15.59 -16.16 3.86
CA GLY A 119 14.71 -15.64 2.80
C GLY A 119 13.28 -15.44 3.30
N PRO A 120 12.57 -14.42 2.81
CA PRO A 120 11.21 -14.15 3.24
C PRO A 120 10.23 -15.21 2.71
N ARG A 121 9.18 -15.52 3.46
CA ARG A 121 8.06 -16.35 2.97
C ARG A 121 7.11 -15.54 2.07
N MET A 122 7.02 -14.24 2.32
CA MET A 122 6.24 -13.28 1.53
C MET A 122 7.06 -12.01 1.34
N LEU A 123 6.96 -11.42 0.15
CA LEU A 123 7.46 -10.10 -0.19
C LEU A 123 6.26 -9.19 -0.49
N VAL A 124 6.20 -8.02 0.14
CA VAL A 124 5.23 -6.98 -0.21
C VAL A 124 5.95 -5.90 -1.02
N ILE A 125 5.49 -5.67 -2.23
CA ILE A 125 5.89 -4.54 -3.08
C ILE A 125 4.76 -3.51 -2.99
N SER A 126 5.02 -2.38 -2.34
CA SER A 126 4.02 -1.31 -2.17
C SER A 126 4.61 0.06 -2.43
N GLY A 127 3.89 0.85 -3.21
CA GLY A 127 4.27 2.18 -3.69
C GLY A 127 4.58 2.20 -5.19
N SER A 128 4.62 3.41 -5.75
CA SER A 128 4.94 3.64 -7.16
C SER A 128 6.44 3.46 -7.43
N LEU A 129 6.74 3.01 -8.65
CA LEU A 129 8.12 2.96 -9.12
C LEU A 129 8.66 4.38 -9.32
N PRO A 130 9.85 4.73 -8.78
CA PRO A 130 10.50 6.02 -9.04
C PRO A 130 10.74 6.26 -10.56
N PRO A 131 10.85 7.53 -10.97
CA PRO A 131 11.17 7.86 -12.36
C PRO A 131 12.46 7.20 -12.85
N GLU A 132 12.55 6.95 -14.15
CA GLU A 132 13.73 6.41 -14.86
C GLU A 132 14.14 4.96 -14.51
N ILE A 133 13.49 4.33 -13.54
CA ILE A 133 13.65 2.88 -13.34
C ILE A 133 12.88 2.14 -14.45
N PRO A 134 13.47 1.07 -15.04
CA PRO A 134 12.75 0.27 -16.04
C PRO A 134 11.39 -0.21 -15.53
N THR A 135 10.32 -0.03 -16.31
CA THR A 135 8.95 -0.35 -15.90
C THR A 135 8.73 -1.82 -15.57
N ASP A 136 9.60 -2.70 -16.05
CA ASP A 136 9.60 -4.13 -15.75
C ASP A 136 10.41 -4.52 -14.49
N PHE A 137 10.94 -3.54 -13.75
CA PHE A 137 11.75 -3.79 -12.54
C PHE A 137 11.03 -4.70 -11.53
N PHE A 138 9.78 -4.37 -11.19
CA PHE A 138 9.01 -5.20 -10.28
C PHE A 138 8.74 -6.60 -10.85
N ALA A 139 8.53 -6.73 -12.16
CA ALA A 139 8.40 -8.03 -12.81
C ALA A 139 9.66 -8.89 -12.69
N GLN A 140 10.85 -8.27 -12.76
CA GLN A 140 12.11 -8.97 -12.55
C GLN A 140 12.21 -9.49 -11.11
N VAL A 141 11.91 -8.65 -10.11
CA VAL A 141 11.88 -9.04 -8.68
C VAL A 141 10.85 -10.15 -8.44
N ILE A 142 9.65 -10.08 -9.04
CA ILE A 142 8.60 -11.10 -8.89
C ILE A 142 9.07 -12.44 -9.43
N ARG A 143 9.66 -12.48 -10.64
CA ARG A 143 10.17 -13.74 -11.22
C ARG A 143 11.26 -14.37 -10.36
N GLN A 144 12.13 -13.56 -9.77
CA GLN A 144 13.16 -14.02 -8.84
C GLN A 144 12.53 -14.62 -7.56
N CYS A 145 11.51 -13.97 -7.00
CA CYS A 145 10.74 -14.49 -5.87
C CYS A 145 10.11 -15.84 -6.18
N HIS A 146 9.55 -16.01 -7.38
CA HIS A 146 8.96 -17.29 -7.80
C HIS A 146 9.97 -18.43 -7.80
N GLN A 147 11.20 -18.18 -8.26
CA GLN A 147 12.28 -19.19 -8.24
C GLN A 147 12.63 -19.66 -6.83
N GLN A 148 12.39 -18.82 -5.84
CA GLN A 148 12.64 -19.08 -4.42
C GLN A 148 11.40 -19.54 -3.64
N GLY A 149 10.25 -19.68 -4.32
CA GLY A 149 8.97 -20.03 -3.68
C GLY A 149 8.38 -18.94 -2.78
N VAL A 150 8.80 -17.68 -2.96
CA VAL A 150 8.33 -16.52 -2.20
C VAL A 150 7.03 -16.00 -2.80
N LYS A 151 6.00 -15.88 -1.97
CA LYS A 151 4.72 -15.27 -2.38
C LYS A 151 4.85 -13.75 -2.46
N VAL A 152 4.40 -13.15 -3.55
CA VAL A 152 4.45 -11.68 -3.73
C VAL A 152 3.08 -11.07 -3.57
N VAL A 153 2.99 -10.02 -2.74
CA VAL A 153 1.85 -9.13 -2.58
C VAL A 153 2.18 -7.81 -3.26
N LEU A 154 1.29 -7.34 -4.14
CA LEU A 154 1.52 -6.17 -4.98
C LEU A 154 0.48 -5.08 -4.72
N ASP A 155 0.96 -3.87 -4.42
CA ASP A 155 0.19 -2.63 -4.34
C ASP A 155 0.99 -1.51 -5.01
N THR A 156 0.93 -1.42 -6.32
CA THR A 156 1.62 -0.42 -7.13
C THR A 156 0.69 0.18 -8.19
N SER A 157 1.13 1.22 -8.83
CA SER A 157 0.38 1.94 -9.86
C SER A 157 1.26 2.29 -11.07
N GLY A 158 0.63 2.87 -12.09
CA GLY A 158 1.33 3.35 -13.28
C GLY A 158 1.86 2.23 -14.19
N PRO A 159 2.86 2.54 -15.05
CA PRO A 159 3.32 1.60 -16.10
C PRO A 159 3.92 0.29 -15.54
N ALA A 160 4.47 0.31 -14.32
CA ALA A 160 5.04 -0.88 -13.71
C ALA A 160 4.00 -1.93 -13.31
N LEU A 161 2.75 -1.52 -13.08
CA LEU A 161 1.67 -2.40 -12.65
C LEU A 161 1.40 -3.52 -13.67
N GLN A 162 1.29 -3.18 -14.97
CA GLN A 162 1.00 -4.19 -15.99
C GLN A 162 2.09 -5.25 -16.05
N HIS A 163 3.36 -4.83 -16.12
CA HIS A 163 4.49 -5.76 -16.16
C HIS A 163 4.54 -6.67 -14.93
N ALA A 164 4.21 -6.12 -13.74
CA ALA A 164 4.16 -6.89 -12.51
C ALA A 164 3.01 -7.91 -12.51
N LEU A 165 1.83 -7.54 -13.02
CA LEU A 165 0.70 -8.45 -13.18
C LEU A 165 0.99 -9.56 -14.20
N ASP A 166 1.66 -9.23 -15.32
CA ASP A 166 2.05 -10.21 -16.34
C ASP A 166 3.07 -11.24 -15.80
N ALA A 167 3.84 -10.87 -14.78
CA ALA A 167 4.73 -11.80 -14.10
C ALA A 167 3.98 -12.75 -13.14
N GLY A 168 2.73 -12.44 -12.79
CA GLY A 168 1.90 -13.20 -11.87
C GLY A 168 2.25 -12.94 -10.40
N VAL A 169 1.28 -12.72 -9.54
CA VAL A 169 1.49 -12.48 -8.11
C VAL A 169 0.54 -13.32 -7.25
N TYR A 170 0.88 -13.47 -5.97
CA TYR A 170 0.00 -14.13 -5.02
C TYR A 170 -1.24 -13.29 -4.70
N LEU A 171 -1.05 -12.00 -4.41
CA LEU A 171 -2.11 -11.04 -4.15
C LEU A 171 -1.80 -9.73 -4.88
N ALA A 172 -2.75 -9.19 -5.63
CA ALA A 172 -2.70 -7.83 -6.16
C ALA A 172 -3.86 -7.00 -5.62
N LYS A 173 -3.58 -5.79 -5.15
CA LYS A 173 -4.58 -4.80 -4.81
C LYS A 173 -4.50 -3.65 -5.82
N LEU A 174 -5.62 -3.37 -6.47
CA LEU A 174 -5.81 -2.26 -7.38
C LEU A 174 -6.85 -1.28 -6.81
N ASN A 175 -6.74 -0.02 -7.19
CA ASN A 175 -7.83 0.94 -7.05
C ASN A 175 -8.59 1.08 -8.38
N ARG A 176 -9.64 1.93 -8.41
CA ARG A 176 -10.44 2.14 -9.64
C ARG A 176 -9.64 2.72 -10.79
N GLU A 177 -8.72 3.65 -10.50
CA GLU A 177 -7.88 4.32 -11.50
C GLU A 177 -6.91 3.31 -12.11
N ASP A 178 -6.23 2.53 -11.28
CA ASP A 178 -5.33 1.47 -11.70
C ASP A 178 -6.07 0.44 -12.58
N PHE A 179 -7.25 -0.01 -12.15
CA PHE A 179 -8.06 -0.98 -12.88
C PHE A 179 -8.51 -0.45 -14.25
N THR A 180 -8.91 0.82 -14.32
CA THR A 180 -9.31 1.47 -15.57
C THR A 180 -8.09 1.68 -16.50
N ALA A 181 -6.95 2.08 -15.95
CA ALA A 181 -5.72 2.28 -16.72
C ALA A 181 -5.20 1.00 -17.37
N GLN A 182 -5.51 -0.18 -16.80
CA GLN A 182 -5.21 -1.48 -17.39
C GLN A 182 -6.18 -1.90 -18.50
N GLY A 183 -7.06 -1.00 -18.97
CA GLY A 183 -8.03 -1.30 -20.03
C GLY A 183 -9.29 -2.03 -19.55
N TYR A 184 -9.44 -2.22 -18.26
CA TYR A 184 -10.63 -2.87 -17.65
C TYR A 184 -11.72 -1.86 -17.25
N GLY A 185 -11.74 -0.69 -17.89
CA GLY A 185 -12.83 0.26 -17.83
C GLY A 185 -14.03 -0.23 -18.63
N GLY A 186 -15.24 -0.01 -18.13
CA GLY A 186 -16.46 -0.43 -18.81
C GLY A 186 -17.68 -0.16 -17.94
N GLU A 187 -18.66 -1.06 -17.99
CA GLU A 187 -19.84 -0.98 -17.14
C GLU A 187 -19.47 -0.92 -15.65
N ASP A 188 -19.90 0.13 -14.95
CA ASP A 188 -19.53 0.45 -13.58
C ASP A 188 -20.40 -0.29 -12.54
N THR A 189 -20.55 -1.62 -12.73
CA THR A 189 -21.26 -2.49 -11.77
C THR A 189 -20.31 -3.48 -11.10
N PRO A 190 -20.56 -3.87 -9.84
CA PRO A 190 -19.77 -4.91 -9.18
C PRO A 190 -19.67 -6.20 -9.98
N GLN A 191 -20.77 -6.62 -10.60
CA GLN A 191 -20.85 -7.84 -11.40
C GLN A 191 -19.97 -7.77 -12.67
N ALA A 192 -19.97 -6.61 -13.36
CA ALA A 192 -19.11 -6.43 -14.54
C ALA A 192 -17.64 -6.44 -14.15
N ARG A 193 -17.28 -5.74 -13.08
CA ARG A 193 -15.90 -5.72 -12.55
C ARG A 193 -15.42 -7.09 -12.12
N ILE A 194 -16.25 -7.88 -11.41
CA ILE A 194 -15.90 -9.25 -11.00
C ILE A 194 -15.66 -10.14 -12.22
N ARG A 195 -16.43 -10.02 -13.30
CA ARG A 195 -16.18 -10.79 -14.54
C ARG A 195 -14.78 -10.50 -15.09
N MET A 196 -14.37 -9.22 -15.13
CA MET A 196 -13.05 -8.83 -15.60
C MET A 196 -11.94 -9.30 -14.66
N MET A 197 -12.12 -9.13 -13.34
CA MET A 197 -11.17 -9.60 -12.33
C MET A 197 -10.97 -11.12 -12.41
N ARG A 198 -12.04 -11.87 -12.62
CA ARG A 198 -11.95 -13.35 -12.83
C ARG A 198 -11.12 -13.68 -14.06
N GLN A 199 -11.28 -12.92 -15.15
CA GLN A 199 -10.46 -13.14 -16.35
C GLN A 199 -8.97 -12.89 -16.08
N MET A 200 -8.64 -11.84 -15.33
CA MET A 200 -7.24 -11.55 -14.89
C MET A 200 -6.68 -12.71 -14.05
N VAL A 201 -7.47 -13.23 -13.11
CA VAL A 201 -7.08 -14.37 -12.27
C VAL A 201 -6.90 -15.65 -13.10
N VAL A 202 -7.81 -15.94 -14.04
CA VAL A 202 -7.71 -17.08 -14.96
C VAL A 202 -6.47 -16.97 -15.85
N ASN A 203 -6.13 -15.75 -16.29
CA ASN A 203 -4.91 -15.48 -17.08
C ASN A 203 -3.63 -15.57 -16.24
N GLY A 204 -3.71 -15.82 -14.93
CA GLY A 204 -2.56 -16.01 -14.06
C GLY A 204 -1.92 -14.71 -13.55
N MET A 205 -2.56 -13.55 -13.72
CA MET A 205 -2.02 -12.27 -13.26
C MET A 205 -1.94 -12.18 -11.73
N ALA A 206 -2.88 -12.84 -11.03
CA ALA A 206 -2.86 -12.95 -9.58
C ALA A 206 -3.59 -14.23 -9.12
N GLU A 207 -3.22 -14.80 -7.97
CA GLU A 207 -4.04 -15.83 -7.32
C GLU A 207 -5.26 -15.19 -6.63
N HIS A 208 -5.06 -14.02 -6.03
CA HIS A 208 -6.09 -13.20 -5.40
C HIS A 208 -6.00 -11.78 -5.96
N LEU A 209 -7.08 -11.30 -6.53
CA LEU A 209 -7.17 -9.94 -7.06
C LEU A 209 -8.20 -9.14 -6.27
N VAL A 210 -7.78 -8.02 -5.73
CA VAL A 210 -8.61 -7.07 -4.99
C VAL A 210 -8.77 -5.79 -5.78
N LEU A 211 -9.99 -5.26 -5.83
CA LEU A 211 -10.31 -3.93 -6.34
C LEU A 211 -10.98 -3.10 -5.26
N THR A 212 -10.31 -2.06 -4.77
CA THR A 212 -10.88 -1.14 -3.79
C THR A 212 -11.79 -0.12 -4.45
N LEU A 213 -12.96 0.14 -3.83
CA LEU A 213 -14.02 0.99 -4.35
C LEU A 213 -14.28 2.23 -3.47
N GLY A 214 -13.34 2.58 -2.60
CA GLY A 214 -13.49 3.68 -1.63
C GLY A 214 -14.63 3.40 -0.64
N PRO A 215 -15.59 4.33 -0.46
CA PRO A 215 -16.70 4.15 0.49
C PRO A 215 -17.57 2.91 0.21
N ASN A 216 -17.55 2.42 -1.03
CA ASN A 216 -18.31 1.25 -1.44
C ASN A 216 -17.61 -0.09 -1.11
N GLY A 217 -16.50 -0.04 -0.36
CA GLY A 217 -15.76 -1.23 0.07
C GLY A 217 -14.80 -1.76 -0.98
N ALA A 218 -14.78 -3.07 -1.20
CA ALA A 218 -13.88 -3.70 -2.15
C ALA A 218 -14.47 -4.98 -2.75
N LEU A 219 -13.93 -5.38 -3.90
CA LEU A 219 -14.22 -6.63 -4.60
C LEU A 219 -13.02 -7.56 -4.49
N LEU A 220 -13.27 -8.86 -4.39
CA LEU A 220 -12.28 -9.93 -4.47
C LEU A 220 -12.67 -10.90 -5.57
N ALA A 221 -11.71 -11.28 -6.41
CA ALA A 221 -11.75 -12.48 -7.22
C ALA A 221 -10.55 -13.37 -6.87
N SER A 222 -10.79 -14.63 -6.61
CA SER A 222 -9.79 -15.61 -6.20
C SER A 222 -9.69 -16.78 -7.16
N ARG A 223 -8.51 -17.37 -7.29
CA ARG A 223 -8.28 -18.59 -8.09
C ARG A 223 -9.07 -19.78 -7.55
N SER A 224 -9.35 -19.81 -6.25
CA SER A 224 -10.22 -20.81 -5.60
C SER A 224 -11.71 -20.70 -5.97
N GLY A 225 -12.09 -19.61 -6.68
CA GLY A 225 -13.45 -19.40 -7.19
C GLY A 225 -14.27 -18.39 -6.38
N GLU A 226 -13.78 -17.94 -5.22
CA GLU A 226 -14.50 -16.93 -4.45
C GLU A 226 -14.54 -15.60 -5.22
N CYS A 227 -15.75 -15.05 -5.28
CA CYS A 227 -16.04 -13.72 -5.79
C CYS A 227 -16.86 -12.98 -4.74
N LEU A 228 -16.28 -11.98 -4.12
CA LEU A 228 -16.89 -11.32 -2.97
C LEU A 228 -16.96 -9.80 -3.17
N HIS A 229 -18.01 -9.20 -2.65
CA HIS A 229 -18.11 -7.77 -2.38
C HIS A 229 -18.19 -7.57 -0.87
N VAL A 230 -17.24 -6.83 -0.32
CA VAL A 230 -17.18 -6.54 1.11
C VAL A 230 -17.32 -5.04 1.33
N ARG A 231 -18.27 -4.66 2.21
CA ARG A 231 -18.54 -3.26 2.56
C ARG A 231 -18.20 -3.02 4.04
N PRO A 232 -17.47 -1.93 4.35
CA PRO A 232 -17.23 -1.55 5.73
C PRO A 232 -18.52 -0.98 6.37
N PRO A 233 -18.63 -0.96 7.70
CA PRO A 233 -19.62 -0.14 8.37
C PRO A 233 -19.32 1.35 8.13
N PRO A 234 -20.31 2.23 8.32
CA PRO A 234 -20.08 3.67 8.30
C PRO A 234 -19.09 4.09 9.40
N VAL A 235 -18.07 4.86 9.03
CA VAL A 235 -17.09 5.45 9.96
C VAL A 235 -16.96 6.94 9.72
N THR A 236 -16.57 7.69 10.75
CA THR A 236 -16.23 9.12 10.59
C THR A 236 -14.84 9.23 9.98
N VAL A 237 -14.74 9.85 8.81
CA VAL A 237 -13.46 10.03 8.11
C VAL A 237 -12.67 11.17 8.73
N VAL A 238 -11.46 10.89 9.21
CA VAL A 238 -10.49 11.85 9.77
C VAL A 238 -9.34 12.10 8.81
N SER A 239 -8.84 11.03 8.16
CA SER A 239 -7.73 11.10 7.19
C SER A 239 -7.96 10.07 6.09
N HIS A 240 -7.50 10.33 4.87
CA HIS A 240 -7.48 9.34 3.79
C HIS A 240 -6.12 8.66 3.64
N ALA A 241 -5.10 9.12 4.37
CA ALA A 241 -3.75 8.58 4.29
C ALA A 241 -3.68 7.17 4.90
N GLY A 242 -2.94 6.27 4.28
CA GLY A 242 -2.63 4.94 4.81
C GLY A 242 -3.75 3.89 4.72
N ALA A 243 -4.93 4.23 4.17
CA ALA A 243 -6.03 3.27 4.02
C ALA A 243 -5.64 2.04 3.18
N GLY A 244 -5.00 2.27 2.03
CA GLY A 244 -4.50 1.21 1.15
C GLY A 244 -3.43 0.36 1.82
N ASP A 245 -2.47 1.00 2.47
CA ASP A 245 -1.38 0.33 3.18
C ASP A 245 -1.90 -0.53 4.35
N SER A 246 -2.90 0.00 5.09
CA SER A 246 -3.56 -0.75 6.19
C SER A 246 -4.33 -1.95 5.67
N PHE A 247 -5.07 -1.78 4.55
CA PHE A 247 -5.74 -2.89 3.87
C PHE A 247 -4.75 -4.00 3.53
N VAL A 248 -3.67 -3.65 2.80
CA VAL A 248 -2.66 -4.62 2.36
C VAL A 248 -1.99 -5.30 3.55
N SER A 249 -1.65 -4.54 4.58
CA SER A 249 -0.99 -5.05 5.78
C SER A 249 -1.82 -6.12 6.47
N VAL A 250 -3.08 -5.80 6.78
CA VAL A 250 -3.93 -6.72 7.56
C VAL A 250 -4.32 -7.93 6.73
N MET A 251 -4.69 -7.75 5.45
CA MET A 251 -4.97 -8.89 4.57
C MET A 251 -3.74 -9.80 4.43
N THR A 252 -2.54 -9.23 4.24
CA THR A 252 -1.28 -9.98 4.17
C THR A 252 -1.01 -10.73 5.47
N CYS A 253 -1.20 -10.09 6.62
CA CYS A 253 -1.02 -10.71 7.93
C CYS A 253 -1.92 -11.93 8.10
N LYS A 254 -3.21 -11.82 7.82
CA LYS A 254 -4.18 -12.92 7.93
C LYS A 254 -3.84 -14.06 6.95
N LEU A 255 -3.48 -13.75 5.70
CA LEU A 255 -3.03 -14.76 4.73
C LEU A 255 -1.73 -15.45 5.16
N PHE A 256 -0.78 -14.72 5.74
CA PHE A 256 0.46 -15.26 6.27
C PHE A 256 0.20 -16.24 7.43
N GLN A 257 -0.82 -15.97 8.23
CA GLN A 257 -1.31 -16.82 9.32
C GLN A 257 -2.21 -17.97 8.83
N ASN A 258 -2.40 -18.13 7.51
CA ASN A 258 -3.22 -19.15 6.86
C ASN A 258 -4.73 -19.04 7.14
N HIS A 259 -5.25 -17.85 7.42
CA HIS A 259 -6.70 -17.62 7.44
C HIS A 259 -7.29 -17.78 6.03
N PRO A 260 -8.58 -18.17 5.93
CA PRO A 260 -9.30 -18.19 4.66
C PRO A 260 -9.25 -16.84 3.94
N VAL A 261 -9.15 -16.83 2.61
CA VAL A 261 -9.02 -15.58 1.84
C VAL A 261 -10.21 -14.65 2.03
N ALA A 262 -11.41 -15.19 2.18
CA ALA A 262 -12.62 -14.40 2.45
C ALA A 262 -12.53 -13.63 3.78
N GLU A 263 -12.02 -14.29 4.83
CA GLU A 263 -11.79 -13.67 6.14
C GLU A 263 -10.67 -12.62 6.07
N ALA A 264 -9.53 -12.98 5.47
CA ALA A 264 -8.40 -12.06 5.29
C ALA A 264 -8.81 -10.80 4.52
N PHE A 265 -9.63 -10.97 3.49
CA PHE A 265 -10.16 -9.87 2.69
C PHE A 265 -11.12 -8.97 3.49
N ALA A 266 -12.04 -9.54 4.28
CA ALA A 266 -12.94 -8.77 5.13
C ALA A 266 -12.17 -7.96 6.18
N TYR A 267 -11.12 -8.53 6.79
CA TYR A 267 -10.20 -7.83 7.67
C TYR A 267 -9.44 -6.69 6.96
N GLY A 268 -9.03 -6.87 5.70
CA GLY A 268 -8.43 -5.82 4.89
C GLY A 268 -9.36 -4.61 4.73
N VAL A 269 -10.64 -4.86 4.42
CA VAL A 269 -11.66 -3.79 4.30
C VAL A 269 -11.88 -3.09 5.64
N ALA A 270 -11.96 -3.84 6.75
CA ALA A 270 -12.07 -3.29 8.08
C ALA A 270 -10.87 -2.40 8.44
N ALA A 271 -9.66 -2.84 8.11
CA ALA A 271 -8.43 -2.11 8.36
C ALA A 271 -8.37 -0.77 7.61
N ALA A 272 -8.79 -0.75 6.35
CA ALA A 272 -8.90 0.50 5.59
C ALA A 272 -9.88 1.47 6.24
N ALA A 273 -11.04 0.99 6.70
CA ALA A 273 -12.06 1.80 7.37
C ALA A 273 -11.58 2.29 8.75
N ALA A 274 -10.93 1.45 9.53
CA ALA A 274 -10.35 1.83 10.82
C ALA A 274 -9.26 2.90 10.64
N ALA A 275 -8.35 2.73 9.67
CA ALA A 275 -7.27 3.68 9.41
C ALA A 275 -7.76 5.07 9.02
N ILE A 276 -8.81 5.20 8.20
CA ILE A 276 -9.34 6.52 7.82
C ILE A 276 -10.08 7.24 8.93
N SER A 277 -10.46 6.53 10.00
CA SER A 277 -11.17 7.12 11.16
C SER A 277 -10.23 7.61 12.27
N THR A 278 -8.91 7.47 12.08
CA THR A 278 -7.87 7.94 13.00
C THR A 278 -6.94 8.94 12.31
N PRO A 279 -6.28 9.86 13.05
CA PRO A 279 -5.25 10.73 12.49
C PRO A 279 -4.01 9.92 12.04
N GLY A 280 -3.31 10.40 11.01
CA GLY A 280 -2.05 9.79 10.57
C GLY A 280 -2.21 8.86 9.36
N ASN A 281 -1.24 7.98 9.17
CA ASN A 281 -1.13 7.06 8.03
C ASN A 281 -0.99 5.60 8.45
N GLN A 282 -1.35 5.25 9.68
CA GLN A 282 -1.15 3.94 10.28
C GLN A 282 -2.39 3.40 10.97
N LEU A 283 -2.40 2.09 11.13
CA LEU A 283 -3.36 1.37 11.95
C LEU A 283 -2.85 1.38 13.42
N GLU A 284 -3.32 2.33 14.23
CA GLU A 284 -2.83 2.50 15.61
C GLU A 284 -3.65 1.71 16.64
N ASP A 285 -4.95 1.55 16.40
CA ASP A 285 -5.90 0.93 17.32
C ASP A 285 -6.38 -0.42 16.78
N LEU A 286 -5.86 -1.51 17.34
CA LEU A 286 -6.24 -2.86 16.94
C LEU A 286 -7.59 -3.29 17.54
N ASP A 287 -8.00 -2.74 18.68
CA ASP A 287 -9.30 -3.02 19.27
C ASP A 287 -10.41 -2.36 18.43
N TRP A 288 -10.13 -1.15 17.92
CA TRP A 288 -11.00 -0.48 16.96
C TRP A 288 -11.10 -1.26 15.63
N LEU A 289 -10.01 -1.80 15.15
CA LEU A 289 -10.05 -2.70 13.98
C LEU A 289 -11.00 -3.88 14.18
N GLU A 290 -10.94 -4.54 15.33
CA GLU A 290 -11.83 -5.67 15.65
C GLU A 290 -13.31 -5.22 15.76
N GLU A 291 -13.57 -4.02 16.28
CA GLU A 291 -14.92 -3.46 16.33
C GLU A 291 -15.47 -3.18 14.93
N VAL A 292 -14.67 -2.52 14.08
CA VAL A 292 -15.04 -2.26 12.67
C VAL A 292 -15.26 -3.56 11.93
N TYR A 293 -14.40 -4.58 12.13
CA TYR A 293 -14.55 -5.90 11.48
C TYR A 293 -15.89 -6.57 11.78
N ARG A 294 -16.41 -6.49 13.02
CA ARG A 294 -17.72 -7.04 13.38
C ARG A 294 -18.87 -6.42 12.60
N GLY A 295 -18.72 -5.18 12.12
CA GLY A 295 -19.72 -4.47 11.31
C GLY A 295 -19.58 -4.68 9.80
N VAL A 296 -18.59 -5.41 9.33
CA VAL A 296 -18.33 -5.65 7.91
C VAL A 296 -19.41 -6.54 7.30
N LYS A 297 -19.88 -6.18 6.10
CA LYS A 297 -20.86 -6.97 5.34
C LYS A 297 -20.19 -7.66 4.16
N VAL A 298 -20.31 -8.97 4.10
CA VAL A 298 -19.76 -9.82 3.03
C VAL A 298 -20.89 -10.35 2.16
N GLU A 299 -20.77 -10.15 0.85
CA GLU A 299 -21.73 -10.61 -0.16
C GLU A 299 -20.97 -11.44 -1.21
N ALA A 300 -21.46 -12.64 -1.49
CA ALA A 300 -20.96 -13.46 -2.61
C ALA A 300 -21.57 -12.96 -3.93
N LEU A 301 -20.75 -12.90 -5.00
CA LEU A 301 -21.14 -12.43 -6.34
C LEU A 301 -21.06 -13.54 -7.40
#